data_18eb008ebda4d4987f754c0131f75ee6
#
_entry.id   18eb008ebda4d4987f754c0131f75ee6
#
_cell.length_a   1.000
_cell.length_b   1.000
_cell.length_c   1.000
_cell.angle_alpha   90.00
_cell.angle_beta   90.00
_cell.angle_gamma   90.00
#
_symmetry.space_group_name_H-M   'P 1'
#
loop_
_entity.id
_entity.type
_entity.pdbx_description
1 polymer ?
#
loop_
_entity_poly.entity_id
_entity_poly.type
_entity_poly.pdbx_seq_one_letter_code
_entity_poly.pdbx_strand_id
1 'polypeptide(L)'
;MNRVFAIILGVALGLGSAVGAIALLKSCPADGTLHPVWAEVQWPFSIDQWGRGKAFRCKAADCGADVSLYLRAKIGFCNCVTGVSDDAELDRMSDFDLVGEGTPLGAGRHIAIGRMQGRSRAYALPQTTGKIASKTAISVAFNDRCDMVVATAVMPHDRPAAIEPSVIVFLNSGTVLRWAEMTLGL
;
A
#
# COMPACT_ATOMS: atom_id res chain seq x y z
N MET A 1 -76.27 -4.43 52.61
CA MET A 1 -77.08 -3.74 51.58
C MET A 1 -76.26 -3.69 50.31
N ASN A 2 -76.61 -4.57 49.37
CA ASN A 2 -77.04 -4.29 47.99
C ASN A 2 -75.96 -3.61 47.14
N ARG A 3 -75.54 -4.03 46.02
CA ARG A 3 -76.02 -4.91 44.89
C ARG A 3 -74.78 -5.07 43.95
N VAL A 4 -74.42 -6.24 43.58
CA VAL A 4 -74.69 -6.92 42.35
C VAL A 4 -74.92 -6.03 41.13
N PHE A 5 -74.07 -6.00 40.19
CA PHE A 5 -74.40 -6.15 38.78
C PHE A 5 -73.14 -6.55 37.98
N ALA A 6 -73.22 -7.73 37.43
CA ALA A 6 -72.41 -8.23 36.36
C ALA A 6 -72.81 -7.54 35.03
N ILE A 7 -71.99 -7.62 34.01
CA ILE A 7 -72.26 -7.72 32.56
C ILE A 7 -70.94 -7.62 31.82
N ILE A 8 -70.42 -8.76 31.31
CA ILE A 8 -70.53 -9.30 29.96
C ILE A 8 -69.57 -8.66 28.96
N LEU A 9 -68.69 -9.52 28.55
CA LEU A 9 -68.27 -9.92 27.18
C LEU A 9 -67.88 -8.79 26.20
N GLY A 10 -66.67 -8.86 25.79
CA GLY A 10 -66.16 -8.26 24.56
C GLY A 10 -64.85 -8.90 24.14
N VAL A 11 -64.95 -10.14 23.58
CA VAL A 11 -63.85 -10.75 22.87
C VAL A 11 -63.76 -10.05 21.52
N ALA A 12 -62.69 -9.26 21.33
CA ALA A 12 -62.30 -8.79 20.03
C ALA A 12 -60.95 -9.44 19.66
N LEU A 13 -61.02 -10.46 18.88
CA LEU A 13 -59.87 -11.03 18.15
C LEU A 13 -59.34 -9.96 17.21
N GLY A 14 -58.24 -9.31 17.57
CA GLY A 14 -57.41 -8.51 16.69
C GLY A 14 -56.22 -9.32 16.23
N LEU A 15 -56.37 -10.08 15.15
CA LEU A 15 -55.26 -10.65 14.40
C LEU A 15 -54.51 -9.51 13.73
N GLY A 16 -53.60 -8.88 14.46
CA GLY A 16 -52.60 -7.96 13.92
C GLY A 16 -51.43 -8.72 13.38
N SER A 17 -51.37 -8.92 12.06
CA SER A 17 -50.22 -9.44 11.34
C SER A 17 -49.04 -8.54 11.57
N ALA A 18 -48.16 -8.87 12.48
CA ALA A 18 -46.84 -8.30 12.62
C ALA A 18 -46.00 -8.82 11.42
N VAL A 19 -46.04 -8.08 10.32
CA VAL A 19 -45.05 -8.24 9.24
C VAL A 19 -43.73 -7.78 9.83
N GLY A 20 -42.98 -8.71 10.40
CA GLY A 20 -41.60 -8.50 10.79
C GLY A 20 -40.76 -8.19 9.58
N ALA A 21 -40.44 -6.92 9.39
CA ALA A 21 -39.40 -6.50 8.48
C ALA A 21 -38.07 -7.04 9.06
N ILE A 22 -37.65 -8.21 8.57
CA ILE A 22 -36.30 -8.71 8.77
C ILE A 22 -35.41 -7.78 7.94
N ALA A 23 -34.95 -6.71 8.55
CA ALA A 23 -33.83 -5.94 8.05
C ALA A 23 -32.65 -6.91 8.01
N LEU A 24 -32.36 -7.43 6.82
CA LEU A 24 -31.10 -8.07 6.52
C LEU A 24 -30.00 -7.01 6.73
N LEU A 25 -29.56 -6.87 7.96
CA LEU A 25 -28.30 -6.23 8.28
C LEU A 25 -27.25 -7.06 7.56
N LYS A 26 -26.87 -6.62 6.36
CA LYS A 26 -25.62 -7.04 5.76
C LYS A 26 -24.55 -6.66 6.77
N SER A 27 -24.21 -7.61 7.64
CA SER A 27 -23.00 -7.54 8.43
C SER A 27 -21.86 -7.44 7.44
N CYS A 28 -21.33 -6.25 7.24
CA CYS A 28 -20.00 -6.11 6.68
C CYS A 28 -19.09 -6.92 7.60
N PRO A 29 -18.33 -7.89 7.11
CA PRO A 29 -17.34 -8.56 7.94
C PRO A 29 -16.39 -7.48 8.42
N ALA A 30 -16.39 -7.22 9.74
CA ALA A 30 -15.51 -6.25 10.40
C ALA A 30 -14.08 -6.79 10.56
N ASP A 31 -13.72 -7.83 9.81
CA ASP A 31 -12.37 -8.38 9.78
C ASP A 31 -11.75 -8.06 8.41
N GLY A 32 -11.59 -6.75 8.20
CA GLY A 32 -10.95 -6.21 6.99
C GLY A 32 -9.44 -6.37 7.03
N THR A 33 -8.94 -7.60 7.11
CA THR A 33 -7.55 -7.87 6.73
C THR A 33 -7.46 -7.58 5.24
N LEU A 34 -6.90 -6.40 4.91
CA LEU A 34 -6.60 -6.06 3.54
C LEU A 34 -5.65 -7.14 2.99
N HIS A 35 -6.05 -7.75 1.89
CA HIS A 35 -5.21 -8.71 1.17
C HIS A 35 -4.66 -8.01 -0.07
N PRO A 36 -3.46 -7.40 0.01
CA PRO A 36 -2.90 -6.63 -1.09
C PRO A 36 -2.75 -7.48 -2.35
N VAL A 37 -3.45 -7.10 -3.42
CA VAL A 37 -3.36 -7.73 -4.73
C VAL A 37 -2.62 -6.78 -5.67
N TRP A 38 -1.39 -7.17 -6.03
CA TRP A 38 -0.54 -6.41 -6.93
C TRP A 38 -0.65 -6.95 -8.36
N ALA A 39 -1.06 -6.10 -9.27
CA ALA A 39 -1.11 -6.41 -10.70
C ALA A 39 0.06 -5.72 -11.42
N GLU A 40 0.81 -6.47 -12.22
CA GLU A 40 1.83 -5.89 -13.10
C GLU A 40 1.13 -5.04 -14.17
N VAL A 41 1.67 -3.84 -14.41
CA VAL A 41 1.19 -2.89 -15.41
C VAL A 41 2.34 -2.46 -16.31
N GLN A 42 2.01 -1.82 -17.43
CA GLN A 42 3.03 -1.30 -18.32
C GLN A 42 3.86 -0.22 -17.62
N TRP A 43 5.18 -0.24 -17.84
CA TRP A 43 6.11 0.80 -17.39
C TRP A 43 5.71 2.15 -17.98
N PRO A 44 5.37 3.17 -17.16
CA PRO A 44 4.79 4.41 -17.67
C PRO A 44 5.80 5.51 -18.02
N PHE A 45 7.09 5.27 -17.79
CA PHE A 45 8.14 6.27 -17.98
C PHE A 45 8.95 6.01 -19.25
N SER A 46 9.62 7.05 -19.73
CA SER A 46 10.62 6.90 -20.79
C SER A 46 11.76 5.99 -20.34
N ILE A 47 12.40 5.34 -21.29
CA ILE A 47 13.59 4.53 -21.02
C ILE A 47 14.77 5.49 -20.88
N ASP A 48 15.51 5.37 -19.81
CA ASP A 48 16.70 6.14 -19.50
C ASP A 48 17.94 5.20 -19.39
N GLN A 49 19.02 5.73 -18.81
CA GLN A 49 20.27 4.99 -18.61
C GLN A 49 20.12 3.72 -17.73
N TRP A 50 19.08 3.64 -16.90
CA TRP A 50 18.79 2.49 -16.04
C TRP A 50 17.88 1.46 -16.73
N GLY A 51 17.46 1.76 -17.96
CA GLY A 51 16.59 0.88 -18.73
C GLY A 51 15.13 0.90 -18.27
N ARG A 52 14.42 -0.17 -18.64
CA ARG A 52 13.03 -0.36 -18.30
C ARG A 52 12.90 -1.11 -16.98
N GLY A 53 12.19 -0.52 -16.01
CA GLY A 53 11.84 -1.18 -14.76
C GLY A 53 10.58 -2.03 -14.85
N LYS A 54 10.10 -2.46 -13.69
CA LYS A 54 8.81 -3.10 -13.48
C LYS A 54 7.84 -2.12 -12.80
N ALA A 55 6.58 -2.18 -13.20
CA ALA A 55 5.53 -1.37 -12.58
C ALA A 55 4.38 -2.27 -12.12
N PHE A 56 3.85 -1.97 -10.93
CA PHE A 56 2.73 -2.70 -10.34
C PHE A 56 1.72 -1.71 -9.79
N ARG A 57 0.48 -2.16 -9.69
CA ARG A 57 -0.61 -1.39 -9.09
C ARG A 57 -1.38 -2.24 -8.09
N CYS A 58 -1.67 -1.65 -6.94
CA CYS A 58 -2.63 -2.17 -5.99
C CYS A 58 -3.79 -1.19 -5.86
N LYS A 59 -5.03 -1.68 -6.00
CA LYS A 59 -6.23 -0.86 -5.93
C LYS A 59 -6.61 -0.53 -4.50
N ALA A 60 -7.35 0.56 -4.31
CA ALA A 60 -7.81 0.98 -2.99
C ALA A 60 -8.62 -0.10 -2.25
N ALA A 61 -9.38 -0.93 -2.96
CA ALA A 61 -10.14 -2.03 -2.37
C ALA A 61 -9.24 -3.09 -1.72
N ASP A 62 -8.03 -3.29 -2.23
CA ASP A 62 -7.11 -4.33 -1.80
C ASP A 62 -6.01 -3.79 -0.86
N CYS A 63 -5.60 -2.53 -1.06
CA CYS A 63 -4.50 -1.90 -0.32
C CYS A 63 -4.95 -0.74 0.60
N GLY A 64 -6.24 -0.42 0.67
CA GLY A 64 -6.75 0.73 1.42
C GLY A 64 -6.48 2.09 0.76
N ALA A 65 -5.66 2.12 -0.29
CA ALA A 65 -5.40 3.26 -1.17
C ALA A 65 -4.97 2.77 -2.54
N ASP A 66 -5.13 3.60 -3.58
CA ASP A 66 -4.53 3.31 -4.89
C ASP A 66 -3.02 3.51 -4.81
N VAL A 67 -2.26 2.44 -4.95
CA VAL A 67 -0.80 2.46 -4.88
C VAL A 67 -0.21 2.07 -6.23
N SER A 68 0.72 2.88 -6.73
CA SER A 68 1.57 2.53 -7.87
C SER A 68 2.98 2.27 -7.37
N LEU A 69 3.55 1.13 -7.71
CA LEU A 69 4.88 0.70 -7.31
C LEU A 69 5.76 0.54 -8.54
N TYR A 70 6.90 1.19 -8.52
CA TYR A 70 7.89 1.17 -9.59
C TYR A 70 9.19 0.57 -9.08
N LEU A 71 9.73 -0.43 -9.77
CA LEU A 71 10.97 -1.09 -9.42
C LEU A 71 11.98 -0.88 -10.53
N ARG A 72 13.19 -0.46 -10.18
CA ARG A 72 14.29 -0.24 -11.12
C ARG A 72 15.59 -0.78 -10.56
N ALA A 73 16.34 -1.51 -11.37
CA ALA A 73 17.69 -1.96 -11.03
C ALA A 73 18.71 -0.88 -11.38
N LYS A 74 19.66 -0.66 -10.49
CA LYS A 74 20.81 0.24 -10.69
C LYS A 74 22.08 -0.56 -10.49
N ILE A 75 22.70 -0.94 -11.60
CA ILE A 75 23.88 -1.80 -11.60
C ILE A 75 25.13 -0.98 -11.36
N GLY A 76 25.97 -1.41 -10.42
CA GLY A 76 27.24 -0.76 -10.09
C GLY A 76 27.11 0.63 -9.46
N PHE A 77 25.96 0.99 -8.89
CA PHE A 77 25.67 2.36 -8.45
C PHE A 77 25.69 2.58 -6.95
N CYS A 78 25.71 1.55 -6.14
CA CYS A 78 25.77 1.71 -4.67
C CYS A 78 27.20 1.54 -4.13
N ASN A 79 27.37 1.92 -2.86
CA ASN A 79 28.60 1.64 -2.14
C ASN A 79 28.72 0.13 -1.91
N CYS A 80 29.69 -0.51 -2.56
CA CYS A 80 29.90 -1.96 -2.51
C CYS A 80 30.24 -2.51 -1.13
N VAL A 81 30.66 -1.66 -0.20
CA VAL A 81 31.04 -2.06 1.14
C VAL A 81 29.86 -2.01 2.10
N THR A 82 29.13 -0.91 2.11
CA THR A 82 28.03 -0.65 3.05
C THR A 82 26.65 -0.77 2.42
N GLY A 83 26.56 -0.74 1.10
CA GLY A 83 25.28 -0.70 0.39
C GLY A 83 24.45 0.53 0.78
N VAL A 84 23.14 0.38 0.81
CA VAL A 84 22.21 1.43 1.26
C VAL A 84 22.04 1.35 2.78
N SER A 85 23.01 1.88 3.50
CA SER A 85 23.11 1.75 4.97
C SER A 85 22.43 2.86 5.74
N ASP A 86 22.30 4.06 5.17
CA ASP A 86 21.75 5.23 5.83
C ASP A 86 20.76 6.03 4.96
N ASP A 87 20.15 7.05 5.54
CA ASP A 87 19.14 7.88 4.88
C ASP A 87 19.74 8.71 3.75
N ALA A 88 20.97 9.19 3.90
CA ALA A 88 21.61 10.00 2.88
C ALA A 88 21.89 9.18 1.62
N GLU A 89 22.32 7.92 1.79
CA GLU A 89 22.50 6.99 0.68
C GLU A 89 21.18 6.66 0.01
N LEU A 90 20.12 6.38 0.78
CA LEU A 90 18.80 6.15 0.24
C LEU A 90 18.27 7.36 -0.53
N ASP A 91 18.39 8.58 0.01
CA ASP A 91 17.95 9.82 -0.62
C ASP A 91 18.64 10.01 -1.99
N ARG A 92 19.94 9.75 -2.03
CA ARG A 92 20.75 9.84 -3.25
C ARG A 92 20.37 8.81 -4.31
N MET A 93 19.95 7.60 -3.88
CA MET A 93 19.62 6.49 -4.78
C MET A 93 18.17 6.47 -5.22
N SER A 94 17.28 7.16 -4.53
CA SER A 94 15.84 7.18 -4.80
C SER A 94 15.52 7.67 -6.22
N ASP A 95 14.47 7.12 -6.80
CA ASP A 95 14.04 7.43 -8.17
C ASP A 95 13.07 8.63 -8.22
N PHE A 96 13.45 9.74 -7.59
CA PHE A 96 12.65 10.96 -7.58
C PHE A 96 12.55 11.65 -8.95
N ASP A 97 13.45 11.36 -9.86
CA ASP A 97 13.36 11.75 -11.27
C ASP A 97 12.08 11.22 -11.95
N LEU A 98 11.55 10.09 -11.50
CA LEU A 98 10.32 9.49 -12.04
C LEU A 98 9.05 10.14 -11.48
N VAL A 99 9.05 10.56 -10.21
CA VAL A 99 7.81 10.88 -9.48
C VAL A 99 7.76 12.30 -8.93
N GLY A 100 8.88 13.03 -9.02
CA GLY A 100 9.07 14.37 -8.44
C GLY A 100 9.89 14.32 -7.17
N GLU A 101 10.63 15.39 -6.91
CA GLU A 101 11.55 15.52 -5.79
C GLU A 101 10.80 15.38 -4.45
N GLY A 102 11.25 14.43 -3.63
CA GLY A 102 10.59 14.09 -2.37
C GLY A 102 11.22 14.80 -1.17
N THR A 103 10.36 15.32 -0.29
CA THR A 103 10.80 15.83 1.03
C THR A 103 10.62 14.73 2.07
N PRO A 104 11.66 14.33 2.82
CA PRO A 104 11.58 13.29 3.82
C PRO A 104 10.53 13.59 4.91
N LEU A 105 9.73 12.57 5.27
CA LEU A 105 8.71 12.66 6.33
C LEU A 105 9.19 12.08 7.67
N GLY A 106 10.48 11.82 7.82
CA GLY A 106 11.06 11.29 9.03
C GLY A 106 12.33 10.48 8.75
N ALA A 107 12.84 9.80 9.77
CA ALA A 107 13.96 8.90 9.62
C ALA A 107 13.53 7.62 8.88
N GLY A 108 14.43 7.11 8.04
CA GLY A 108 14.26 5.81 7.40
C GLY A 108 14.53 4.66 8.38
N ARG A 109 14.19 3.46 7.94
CA ARG A 109 14.42 2.24 8.72
C ARG A 109 15.12 1.17 7.90
N HIS A 110 15.87 0.32 8.55
CA HIS A 110 16.43 -0.87 7.93
C HIS A 110 15.34 -1.87 7.56
N ILE A 111 15.52 -2.50 6.40
CA ILE A 111 14.64 -3.56 5.90
C ILE A 111 15.48 -4.72 5.34
N ALA A 112 14.82 -5.86 5.17
CA ALA A 112 15.39 -7.00 4.46
C ALA A 112 14.42 -7.46 3.36
N ILE A 113 14.94 -7.68 2.16
CA ILE A 113 14.21 -8.23 1.02
C ILE A 113 14.93 -9.50 0.55
N GLY A 114 14.32 -10.66 0.84
CA GLY A 114 15.02 -11.93 0.71
C GLY A 114 16.28 -11.93 1.59
N ARG A 115 17.43 -12.17 0.96
CA ARG A 115 18.75 -12.11 1.61
C ARG A 115 19.42 -10.73 1.55
N MET A 116 18.85 -9.81 0.78
CA MET A 116 19.38 -8.46 0.57
C MET A 116 18.99 -7.54 1.71
N GLN A 117 19.92 -6.68 2.10
CA GLN A 117 19.68 -5.63 3.10
C GLN A 117 19.41 -4.31 2.41
N GLY A 118 18.70 -3.43 3.07
CA GLY A 118 18.37 -2.13 2.52
C GLY A 118 17.72 -1.20 3.51
N ARG A 119 17.11 -0.16 2.95
CA ARG A 119 16.50 0.91 3.72
C ARG A 119 15.18 1.35 3.08
N SER A 120 14.26 1.78 3.92
CA SER A 120 12.97 2.35 3.53
C SER A 120 12.75 3.68 4.21
N ARG A 121 12.17 4.65 3.48
CA ARG A 121 11.82 5.98 3.99
C ARG A 121 10.61 6.55 3.26
N ALA A 122 9.79 7.30 3.99
CA ALA A 122 8.63 8.00 3.43
C ALA A 122 8.96 9.46 3.07
N TYR A 123 8.29 9.96 2.02
CA TYR A 123 8.50 11.30 1.48
C TYR A 123 7.18 11.96 1.09
N ALA A 124 7.08 13.27 1.31
CA ALA A 124 6.06 14.09 0.68
C ALA A 124 6.52 14.43 -0.75
N LEU A 125 5.65 14.24 -1.74
CA LEU A 125 5.91 14.64 -3.11
C LEU A 125 5.35 16.04 -3.39
N PRO A 126 5.98 16.82 -4.30
CA PRO A 126 5.49 18.13 -4.66
C PRO A 126 4.10 18.05 -5.26
N GLN A 127 3.26 19.03 -4.92
CA GLN A 127 1.95 19.15 -5.53
C GLN A 127 2.10 19.61 -6.99
N THR A 128 1.53 18.85 -7.91
CA THR A 128 1.43 19.29 -9.29
C THR A 128 0.37 20.41 -9.39
N THR A 129 0.73 21.53 -9.94
CA THR A 129 -0.14 22.71 -10.12
C THR A 129 -1.51 22.30 -10.66
N GLY A 130 -2.57 22.65 -9.94
CA GLY A 130 -3.97 22.34 -10.32
C GLY A 130 -4.55 21.05 -9.76
N LYS A 131 -3.81 20.24 -8.97
CA LYS A 131 -4.33 19.06 -8.26
C LYS A 131 -4.38 19.33 -6.75
N ILE A 132 -5.57 19.14 -6.16
CA ILE A 132 -5.82 19.40 -4.73
C ILE A 132 -5.20 18.30 -3.82
N ALA A 133 -4.92 17.12 -4.35
CA ALA A 133 -4.44 16.01 -3.54
C ALA A 133 -2.91 15.95 -3.49
N SER A 134 -2.35 16.08 -2.29
CA SER A 134 -0.95 15.77 -2.01
C SER A 134 -0.69 14.29 -2.26
N LYS A 135 0.50 13.96 -2.74
CA LYS A 135 0.96 12.58 -2.89
C LYS A 135 2.09 12.33 -1.89
N THR A 136 2.19 11.09 -1.46
CA THR A 136 3.33 10.59 -0.71
C THR A 136 4.01 9.47 -1.49
N ALA A 137 5.29 9.28 -1.24
CA ALA A 137 6.04 8.16 -1.74
C ALA A 137 6.71 7.41 -0.59
N ILE A 138 6.93 6.13 -0.78
CA ILE A 138 7.86 5.32 -0.01
C ILE A 138 8.96 4.92 -0.96
N SER A 139 10.20 5.31 -0.66
CA SER A 139 11.36 4.79 -1.37
C SER A 139 11.97 3.66 -0.54
N VAL A 140 12.24 2.56 -1.21
CA VAL A 140 12.89 1.37 -0.68
C VAL A 140 14.05 1.05 -1.58
N ALA A 141 15.27 1.02 -1.05
CA ALA A 141 16.41 0.54 -1.80
C ALA A 141 17.03 -0.64 -1.06
N PHE A 142 17.33 -1.70 -1.79
CA PHE A 142 17.97 -2.90 -1.26
C PHE A 142 19.00 -3.42 -2.26
N ASN A 143 20.08 -3.96 -1.77
CA ASN A 143 21.24 -4.30 -2.59
C ASN A 143 21.86 -5.64 -2.24
N ASP A 144 22.54 -6.21 -3.22
CA ASP A 144 23.57 -7.22 -3.04
C ASP A 144 24.88 -6.66 -3.61
N ARG A 145 25.87 -6.45 -2.73
CA ARG A 145 27.14 -5.79 -3.09
C ARG A 145 26.94 -4.42 -3.76
N CYS A 146 27.41 -4.27 -5.02
CA CYS A 146 27.38 -3.01 -5.76
C CYS A 146 26.11 -2.79 -6.58
N ASP A 147 25.23 -3.77 -6.63
CA ASP A 147 24.03 -3.73 -7.44
C ASP A 147 22.79 -3.61 -6.55
N MET A 148 21.86 -2.77 -6.93
CA MET A 148 20.66 -2.51 -6.12
C MET A 148 19.39 -2.51 -6.94
N VAL A 149 18.29 -2.70 -6.24
CA VAL A 149 16.95 -2.37 -6.71
C VAL A 149 16.42 -1.20 -5.90
N VAL A 150 15.88 -0.20 -6.59
CA VAL A 150 15.09 0.87 -6.00
C VAL A 150 13.63 0.61 -6.31
N ALA A 151 12.79 0.65 -5.27
CA ALA A 151 11.35 0.52 -5.36
C ALA A 151 10.70 1.80 -4.84
N THR A 152 9.90 2.47 -5.68
CA THR A 152 9.20 3.70 -5.34
C THR A 152 7.70 3.46 -5.37
N ALA A 153 7.06 3.42 -4.20
CA ALA A 153 5.61 3.31 -4.06
C ALA A 153 5.00 4.70 -3.93
N VAL A 154 4.09 5.06 -4.84
CA VAL A 154 3.38 6.34 -4.85
C VAL A 154 1.92 6.13 -4.52
N MET A 155 1.40 6.93 -3.60
CA MET A 155 0.01 6.86 -3.14
C MET A 155 -0.59 8.24 -2.92
N PRO A 156 -1.93 8.40 -3.00
CA PRO A 156 -2.58 9.62 -2.56
C PRO A 156 -2.61 9.68 -1.03
N HIS A 157 -2.32 10.84 -0.46
CA HIS A 157 -2.40 11.15 0.96
C HIS A 157 -1.49 10.41 1.97
N ASP A 158 -1.57 10.88 3.22
CA ASP A 158 -0.75 10.66 4.40
C ASP A 158 -0.84 9.28 5.04
N ARG A 159 -0.68 8.20 4.27
CA ARG A 159 -0.71 6.83 4.81
C ARG A 159 0.53 5.97 4.52
N PRO A 160 1.73 6.53 4.40
CA PRO A 160 2.89 5.71 4.07
C PRO A 160 3.12 4.61 5.11
N ALA A 161 2.97 4.90 6.40
CA ALA A 161 3.15 3.90 7.47
C ALA A 161 2.16 2.73 7.41
N ALA A 162 0.94 2.96 6.92
CA ALA A 162 -0.06 1.90 6.76
C ALA A 162 0.19 1.04 5.51
N ILE A 163 0.77 1.62 4.46
CA ILE A 163 1.02 0.95 3.18
C ILE A 163 2.38 0.25 3.15
N GLU A 164 3.37 0.78 3.82
CA GLU A 164 4.74 0.26 3.80
C GLU A 164 4.84 -1.25 4.10
N PRO A 165 4.14 -1.81 5.10
CA PRO A 165 4.19 -3.26 5.34
C PRO A 165 3.75 -4.08 4.13
N SER A 166 2.70 -3.64 3.42
CA SER A 166 2.20 -4.31 2.20
C SER A 166 3.22 -4.26 1.07
N VAL A 167 3.91 -3.13 0.92
CA VAL A 167 5.00 -2.98 -0.06
C VAL A 167 6.13 -3.93 0.27
N ILE A 168 6.60 -3.96 1.51
CA ILE A 168 7.70 -4.85 1.93
C ILE A 168 7.33 -6.34 1.75
N VAL A 169 6.10 -6.72 2.09
CA VAL A 169 5.62 -8.10 1.84
C VAL A 169 5.63 -8.42 0.36
N PHE A 170 5.17 -7.51 -0.50
CA PHE A 170 5.19 -7.73 -1.94
C PHE A 170 6.61 -7.78 -2.51
N LEU A 171 7.52 -6.93 -2.05
CA LEU A 171 8.92 -6.98 -2.46
C LEU A 171 9.58 -8.32 -2.08
N ASN A 172 9.14 -8.96 -1.00
CA ASN A 172 9.54 -10.31 -0.61
C ASN A 172 8.80 -11.45 -1.35
N SER A 173 7.91 -11.12 -2.29
CA SER A 173 7.23 -12.15 -3.09
C SER A 173 8.17 -12.83 -4.08
N GLY A 174 7.86 -14.08 -4.42
CA GLY A 174 8.64 -14.82 -5.43
C GLY A 174 8.65 -14.14 -6.81
N THR A 175 7.68 -13.29 -7.13
CA THR A 175 7.65 -12.51 -8.37
C THR A 175 8.77 -11.47 -8.40
N VAL A 176 8.88 -10.69 -7.32
CA VAL A 176 9.89 -9.61 -7.23
C VAL A 176 11.27 -10.19 -6.97
N LEU A 177 11.40 -11.16 -6.06
CA LEU A 177 12.70 -11.75 -5.73
C LEU A 177 13.35 -12.39 -6.96
N ARG A 178 12.63 -13.22 -7.71
CA ARG A 178 13.19 -13.82 -8.92
C ARG A 178 13.59 -12.78 -9.96
N TRP A 179 12.79 -11.73 -10.15
CA TRP A 179 13.15 -10.65 -11.05
C TRP A 179 14.40 -9.92 -10.57
N ALA A 180 14.49 -9.58 -9.31
CA ALA A 180 15.65 -8.90 -8.73
C ALA A 180 16.91 -9.76 -8.86
N GLU A 181 16.86 -11.03 -8.46
CA GLU A 181 17.97 -11.96 -8.56
C GLU A 181 18.46 -12.12 -9.99
N MET A 182 17.55 -12.35 -10.94
CA MET A 182 17.93 -12.44 -12.36
C MET A 182 18.55 -11.15 -12.90
N THR A 183 18.04 -10.00 -12.49
CA THR A 183 18.51 -8.70 -12.99
C THR A 183 19.85 -8.31 -12.38
N LEU A 184 20.09 -8.66 -11.11
CA LEU A 184 21.34 -8.40 -10.40
C LEU A 184 22.39 -9.51 -10.62
N GLY A 185 22.04 -10.58 -11.32
CA GLY A 185 22.97 -11.69 -11.60
C GLY A 185 23.30 -12.57 -10.39
N LEU A 186 22.31 -12.82 -9.51
CA LEU A 186 22.45 -13.56 -8.25
C LEU A 186 22.01 -15.02 -8.36
#